data_f8e60ad74dc6948c02b0903cff74d196
#
_entry.id   f8e60ad74dc6948c02b0903cff74d196
#
_cell.length_a   1.000
_cell.length_b   1.000
_cell.length_c   1.000
_cell.angle_alpha   90.00
_cell.angle_beta   90.00
_cell.angle_gamma   90.00
#
_symmetry.space_group_name_H-M   'P 1'
#
loop_
_entity.id
_entity.type
_entity.pdbx_description
1 polymer ?
#
loop_
_entity_poly.entity_id
_entity_poly.type
_entity_poly.pdbx_seq_one_letter_code
_entity_poly.pdbx_strand_id
1 'polypeptide(L)'
;MDRDQAIRFIQQLLALMVRRNSSDLFITAGFPPAIKLDGEVTTVTDQRLTAEASAMIMRSLMNERQLKEFEATNECNFAIAPEHIGRFRVSAFVQQGRVGGVLRTIQTTIPDLDGLGLPSQLKQIVMEKRGLILLVGATGSGKSTTLAAMLG
;
A
#
# COMPACT_ATOMS: atom_id res chain seq x y z
N MET A 1 -14.87 2.08 19.32
CA MET A 1 -14.28 2.95 18.27
C MET A 1 -15.35 3.31 17.26
N ASP A 2 -15.61 4.58 17.08
CA ASP A 2 -16.54 5.03 16.05
C ASP A 2 -15.81 5.26 14.72
N ARG A 3 -16.56 5.63 13.66
CA ARG A 3 -15.99 5.79 12.33
C ARG A 3 -14.93 6.90 12.27
N ASP A 4 -15.18 8.02 12.93
CA ASP A 4 -14.25 9.14 12.92
C ASP A 4 -12.95 8.80 13.64
N GLN A 5 -13.06 8.08 14.75
CA GLN A 5 -11.88 7.59 15.47
C GLN A 5 -11.09 6.60 14.62
N ALA A 6 -11.78 5.71 13.89
CA ALA A 6 -11.15 4.76 13.02
C ALA A 6 -10.39 5.46 11.87
N ILE A 7 -11.01 6.47 11.26
CA ILE A 7 -10.39 7.25 10.20
C ILE A 7 -9.12 7.95 10.69
N ARG A 8 -9.18 8.60 11.84
CA ARG A 8 -8.00 9.27 12.42
C ARG A 8 -6.90 8.27 12.75
N PHE A 9 -7.28 7.14 13.31
CA PHE A 9 -6.33 6.10 13.68
C PHE A 9 -5.58 5.56 12.45
N ILE A 10 -6.33 5.21 11.39
CA ILE A 10 -5.70 4.69 10.17
C ILE A 10 -4.84 5.75 9.48
N GLN A 11 -5.26 7.01 9.49
CA GLN A 11 -4.46 8.08 8.92
C GLN A 11 -3.13 8.26 9.65
N GLN A 12 -3.12 8.13 10.97
CA GLN A 12 -1.89 8.16 11.75
C GLN A 12 -0.97 7.00 11.39
N LEU A 13 -1.54 5.81 11.21
CA LEU A 13 -0.76 4.63 10.81
C LEU A 13 -0.17 4.78 9.41
N LEU A 14 -0.95 5.33 8.47
CA LEU A 14 -0.49 5.57 7.11
C LEU A 14 0.61 6.64 7.07
N ALA A 15 0.47 7.69 7.86
CA ALA A 15 1.52 8.71 7.98
C ALA A 15 2.81 8.11 8.56
N LEU A 16 2.68 7.21 9.53
CA LEU A 16 3.82 6.50 10.09
C LEU A 16 4.51 5.61 9.04
N MET A 17 3.73 4.91 8.22
CA MET A 17 4.28 4.12 7.11
C MET A 17 5.16 4.97 6.20
N VAL A 18 4.65 6.14 5.80
CA VAL A 18 5.39 7.04 4.90
C VAL A 18 6.67 7.53 5.56
N ARG A 19 6.60 7.94 6.83
CA ARG A 19 7.79 8.41 7.57
C ARG A 19 8.83 7.33 7.74
N ARG A 20 8.41 6.09 7.96
CA ARG A 20 9.30 4.94 8.15
C ARG A 20 9.68 4.27 6.83
N ASN A 21 9.13 4.74 5.72
CA ASN A 21 9.35 4.13 4.41
C ASN A 21 8.97 2.64 4.39
N SER A 22 7.86 2.32 5.06
CA SER A 22 7.33 0.96 5.11
C SER A 22 6.55 0.64 3.84
N SER A 23 6.62 -0.61 3.39
CA SER A 23 5.90 -1.06 2.21
C SER A 23 4.48 -1.51 2.50
N ASP A 24 4.23 -2.08 3.68
CA ASP A 24 2.95 -2.71 4.01
C ASP A 24 2.51 -2.38 5.43
N LEU A 25 1.20 -2.24 5.61
CA LEU A 25 0.56 -2.12 6.91
C LEU A 25 -0.45 -3.25 7.05
N PHE A 26 -0.41 -3.95 8.17
CA PHE A 26 -1.30 -5.09 8.45
C PHE A 26 -2.29 -4.71 9.53
N ILE A 27 -3.58 -4.87 9.23
CA ILE A 27 -4.69 -4.67 10.18
C ILE A 27 -5.35 -6.03 10.36
N THR A 28 -5.17 -6.61 11.55
CA THR A 28 -5.67 -7.97 11.84
C THR A 28 -6.31 -8.00 13.23
N ALA A 29 -7.50 -8.57 13.30
CA ALA A 29 -8.19 -8.74 14.59
C ALA A 29 -7.39 -9.66 15.51
N GLY A 30 -7.25 -9.28 16.77
CA GLY A 30 -6.52 -10.04 17.75
C GLY A 30 -5.02 -9.76 17.79
N PHE A 31 -4.53 -8.87 16.95
CA PHE A 31 -3.11 -8.50 16.87
C PHE A 31 -2.96 -6.98 16.86
N PRO A 32 -1.82 -6.45 17.33
CA PRO A 32 -1.54 -5.03 17.14
C PRO A 32 -1.35 -4.69 15.67
N PRO A 33 -1.64 -3.46 15.25
CA PRO A 33 -1.28 -3.03 13.91
C PRO A 33 0.23 -3.20 13.70
N ALA A 34 0.61 -3.65 12.52
CA ALA A 34 2.01 -3.93 12.22
C ALA A 34 2.39 -3.37 10.85
N ILE A 35 3.64 -2.94 10.72
CA ILE A 35 4.19 -2.47 9.46
C ILE A 35 5.38 -3.34 9.07
N LYS A 36 5.65 -3.40 7.76
CA LYS A 36 6.79 -4.15 7.25
C LYS A 36 7.94 -3.19 6.98
N LEU A 37 9.05 -3.39 7.69
CA LEU A 37 10.27 -2.59 7.56
C LEU A 37 11.42 -3.51 7.15
N ASP A 38 12.06 -3.20 6.03
CA ASP A 38 13.21 -3.97 5.53
C ASP A 38 12.96 -5.47 5.49
N GLY A 39 11.76 -5.86 5.10
CA GLY A 39 11.36 -7.26 5.01
C GLY A 39 10.89 -7.89 6.30
N GLU A 40 10.93 -7.16 7.42
CA GLU A 40 10.51 -7.67 8.72
C GLU A 40 9.24 -6.98 9.19
N VAL A 41 8.33 -7.76 9.78
CA VAL A 41 7.08 -7.25 10.34
C VAL A 41 7.33 -6.76 11.77
N THR A 42 7.00 -5.49 12.03
CA THR A 42 7.18 -4.86 13.32
C THR A 42 5.86 -4.28 13.79
N THR A 43 5.46 -4.58 15.02
CA THR A 43 4.24 -4.01 15.60
C THR A 43 4.43 -2.52 15.90
N VAL A 44 3.38 -1.74 15.65
CA VAL A 44 3.40 -0.28 15.87
C VAL A 44 3.12 0.06 17.31
N THR A 45 2.29 -0.76 17.96
CA THR A 45 1.88 -0.57 19.35
C THR A 45 1.71 -1.94 20.01
N ASP A 46 1.63 -1.98 21.33
CA ASP A 46 1.38 -3.22 22.07
C ASP A 46 -0.12 -3.53 22.19
N GLN A 47 -0.98 -2.60 21.80
CA GLN A 47 -2.41 -2.76 21.95
C GLN A 47 -2.98 -3.57 20.79
N ARG A 48 -3.60 -4.70 21.10
CA ARG A 48 -4.23 -5.57 20.11
C ARG A 48 -5.55 -4.97 19.64
N LEU A 49 -5.83 -5.12 18.34
CA LEU A 49 -7.10 -4.71 17.77
C LEU A 49 -8.18 -5.73 18.11
N THR A 50 -9.34 -5.23 18.55
CA THR A 50 -10.51 -6.09 18.68
C THR A 50 -11.07 -6.38 17.30
N ALA A 51 -11.91 -7.42 17.18
CA ALA A 51 -12.57 -7.73 15.92
C ALA A 51 -13.43 -6.55 15.46
N GLU A 52 -14.08 -5.85 16.37
CA GLU A 52 -14.89 -4.67 16.05
C GLU A 52 -14.03 -3.50 15.56
N ALA A 53 -12.88 -3.26 16.20
CA ALA A 53 -11.98 -2.18 15.80
C ALA A 53 -11.38 -2.46 14.42
N SER A 54 -10.92 -3.67 14.17
CA SER A 54 -10.38 -4.06 12.87
C SER A 54 -11.43 -3.89 11.77
N ALA A 55 -12.66 -4.35 12.01
CA ALA A 55 -13.76 -4.21 11.06
C ALA A 55 -14.09 -2.72 10.80
N MET A 56 -14.16 -1.91 11.85
CA MET A 56 -14.47 -0.49 11.72
C MET A 56 -13.39 0.24 10.92
N ILE A 57 -12.12 -0.06 11.19
CA ILE A 57 -11.00 0.54 10.46
C ILE A 57 -11.09 0.22 8.98
N MET A 58 -11.28 -1.05 8.62
CA MET A 58 -11.33 -1.44 7.22
C MET A 58 -12.56 -0.87 6.52
N ARG A 59 -13.71 -0.89 7.16
CA ARG A 59 -14.95 -0.35 6.58
C ARG A 59 -14.92 1.16 6.44
N SER A 60 -14.20 1.87 7.32
CA SER A 60 -14.07 3.32 7.23
C SER A 60 -13.34 3.79 5.97
N LEU A 61 -12.56 2.91 5.36
CA LEU A 61 -11.84 3.20 4.13
C LEU A 61 -12.68 3.00 2.87
N MET A 62 -13.83 2.37 2.99
CA MET A 62 -14.67 1.98 1.85
C MET A 62 -15.78 3.00 1.58
N ASN A 63 -16.09 3.22 0.29
CA ASN A 63 -17.29 3.93 -0.11
C ASN A 63 -18.49 2.96 -0.12
N GLU A 64 -19.68 3.46 -0.43
CA GLU A 64 -20.90 2.64 -0.39
C GLU A 64 -20.85 1.45 -1.33
N ARG A 65 -20.32 1.62 -2.53
CA ARG A 65 -20.19 0.55 -3.51
C ARG A 65 -19.25 -0.54 -3.03
N GLN A 66 -18.12 -0.12 -2.46
CA GLN A 66 -17.10 -1.04 -1.93
C GLN A 66 -17.62 -1.81 -0.72
N LEU A 67 -18.39 -1.13 0.15
CA LEU A 67 -19.03 -1.80 1.30
C LEU A 67 -19.98 -2.89 0.84
N LYS A 68 -20.80 -2.63 -0.18
CA LYS A 68 -21.72 -3.61 -0.72
C LYS A 68 -21.00 -4.81 -1.32
N GLU A 69 -19.93 -4.55 -2.08
CA GLU A 69 -19.08 -5.60 -2.65
C GLU A 69 -18.46 -6.45 -1.55
N PHE A 70 -17.90 -5.79 -0.53
CA PHE A 70 -17.29 -6.48 0.60
C PHE A 70 -18.28 -7.37 1.35
N GLU A 71 -19.49 -6.86 1.61
CA GLU A 71 -20.52 -7.63 2.31
C GLU A 71 -21.00 -8.81 1.49
N ALA A 72 -21.01 -8.69 0.15
CA ALA A 72 -21.45 -9.75 -0.74
C ALA A 72 -20.40 -10.85 -0.91
N THR A 73 -19.11 -10.48 -0.98
CA THR A 73 -18.04 -11.41 -1.36
C THR A 73 -17.02 -11.67 -0.26
N ASN A 74 -17.06 -10.93 0.86
CA ASN A 74 -16.09 -10.99 1.95
C ASN A 74 -14.69 -10.58 1.52
N GLU A 75 -14.59 -9.81 0.45
CA GLU A 75 -13.33 -9.40 -0.14
C GLU A 75 -13.52 -8.09 -0.90
N CYS A 76 -12.58 -7.16 -0.80
CA CYS A 76 -12.61 -5.94 -1.59
C CYS A 76 -11.21 -5.38 -1.76
N ASN A 77 -10.85 -5.08 -3.00
CA ASN A 77 -9.57 -4.47 -3.34
C ASN A 77 -9.84 -3.11 -3.93
N PHE A 78 -9.18 -2.08 -3.41
CA PHE A 78 -9.38 -0.71 -3.86
C PHE A 78 -8.15 0.13 -3.55
N ALA A 79 -8.15 1.38 -4.02
CA ALA A 79 -7.08 2.33 -3.73
C ALA A 79 -7.64 3.51 -2.97
N ILE A 80 -6.81 4.08 -2.09
CA ILE A 80 -7.14 5.31 -1.35
C ILE A 80 -6.01 6.31 -1.55
N ALA A 81 -6.35 7.59 -1.43
CA ALA A 81 -5.38 8.67 -1.57
C ALA A 81 -5.66 9.74 -0.50
N PRO A 82 -5.41 9.44 0.78
CA PRO A 82 -5.63 10.42 1.84
C PRO A 82 -4.76 11.65 1.62
N GLU A 83 -5.37 12.82 1.79
CA GLU A 83 -4.73 14.09 1.51
C GLU A 83 -3.47 14.29 2.34
N HIS A 84 -2.39 14.76 1.70
CA HIS A 84 -1.08 15.03 2.31
C HIS A 84 -0.34 13.82 2.87
N ILE A 85 -0.85 12.61 2.64
CA ILE A 85 -0.21 11.39 3.16
C ILE A 85 0.38 10.57 2.00
N GLY A 86 -0.42 10.27 0.99
CA GLY A 86 0.04 9.47 -0.14
C GLY A 86 -1.07 8.62 -0.73
N ARG A 87 -0.69 7.61 -1.51
CA ARG A 87 -1.62 6.68 -2.14
C ARG A 87 -1.32 5.26 -1.67
N PHE A 88 -2.38 4.49 -1.45
CA PHE A 88 -2.26 3.15 -0.92
C PHE A 88 -3.25 2.21 -1.60
N ARG A 89 -2.81 0.98 -1.83
CA ARG A 89 -3.69 -0.10 -2.27
C ARG A 89 -4.17 -0.85 -1.04
N VAL A 90 -5.47 -1.03 -0.95
CA VAL A 90 -6.09 -1.71 0.20
C VAL A 90 -6.67 -3.04 -0.27
N SER A 91 -6.34 -4.10 0.46
CA SER A 91 -6.93 -5.41 0.29
C SER A 91 -7.62 -5.79 1.59
N ALA A 92 -8.95 -5.73 1.59
CA ALA A 92 -9.77 -6.09 2.73
C ALA A 92 -10.33 -7.50 2.54
N PHE A 93 -10.38 -8.27 3.63
CA PHE A 93 -10.85 -9.64 3.57
C PHE A 93 -11.47 -10.06 4.91
N VAL A 94 -12.21 -11.15 4.86
CA VAL A 94 -12.74 -11.80 6.06
C VAL A 94 -12.04 -13.14 6.22
N GLN A 95 -11.45 -13.36 7.38
CA GLN A 95 -10.76 -14.60 7.70
C GLN A 95 -11.27 -15.10 9.05
N GLN A 96 -11.81 -16.32 9.08
CA GLN A 96 -12.39 -16.91 10.29
C GLN A 96 -13.46 -16.01 10.93
N GLY A 97 -14.30 -15.38 10.09
CA GLY A 97 -15.35 -14.48 10.53
C GLY A 97 -14.88 -13.10 11.00
N ARG A 98 -13.62 -12.79 10.88
CA ARG A 98 -13.04 -11.51 11.32
C ARG A 98 -12.53 -10.71 10.14
N VAL A 99 -12.84 -9.41 10.15
CA VAL A 99 -12.40 -8.49 9.10
C VAL A 99 -10.96 -8.07 9.36
N GLY A 100 -10.16 -8.10 8.32
CA GLY A 100 -8.78 -7.60 8.36
C GLY A 100 -8.38 -7.10 6.98
N GLY A 101 -7.14 -6.64 6.87
CA GLY A 101 -6.65 -6.17 5.59
C GLY A 101 -5.18 -5.81 5.59
N VAL A 102 -4.69 -5.58 4.39
CA VAL A 102 -3.32 -5.14 4.13
C VAL A 102 -3.39 -3.87 3.30
N LEU A 103 -2.62 -2.86 3.70
CA LEU A 103 -2.49 -1.62 2.95
C LEU A 103 -1.06 -1.53 2.44
N ARG A 104 -0.91 -1.34 1.13
CA ARG A 104 0.40 -1.29 0.48
C ARG A 104 0.62 0.09 -0.12
N THR A 105 1.79 0.66 0.11
CA THR A 105 2.17 1.95 -0.44
C THR A 105 2.25 1.89 -1.96
N ILE A 106 1.58 2.83 -2.64
CA ILE A 106 1.72 3.02 -4.08
C ILE A 106 2.65 4.19 -4.29
N GLN A 107 3.71 3.96 -5.06
CA GLN A 107 4.65 5.03 -5.38
C GLN A 107 3.99 6.02 -6.34
N THR A 108 3.81 7.27 -5.90
CA THR A 108 3.13 8.30 -6.67
C THR A 108 4.07 9.13 -7.53
N THR A 109 5.36 9.13 -7.18
CA THR A 109 6.40 9.85 -7.92
C THR A 109 7.22 8.86 -8.72
N ILE A 110 7.35 9.10 -10.02
CA ILE A 110 8.19 8.28 -10.88
C ILE A 110 9.64 8.69 -10.63
N PRO A 111 10.52 7.76 -10.16
CA PRO A 111 11.91 8.09 -9.92
C PRO A 111 12.63 8.47 -11.20
N ASP A 112 13.58 9.41 -11.09
CA ASP A 112 14.49 9.71 -12.19
C ASP A 112 15.41 8.50 -12.44
N LEU A 113 15.78 8.28 -13.70
CA LEU A 113 16.70 7.19 -14.06
C LEU A 113 18.03 7.29 -13.30
N ASP A 114 18.55 8.49 -13.10
CA ASP A 114 19.77 8.69 -12.33
C ASP A 114 19.57 8.32 -10.86
N GLY A 115 18.40 8.63 -10.32
CA GLY A 115 18.07 8.27 -8.93
C GLY A 115 17.93 6.78 -8.70
N LEU A 116 17.68 6.00 -9.77
CA LEU A 116 17.63 4.56 -9.71
C LEU A 116 19.00 3.91 -9.85
N GLY A 117 20.05 4.69 -10.07
CA GLY A 117 21.39 4.16 -10.27
C GLY A 117 21.61 3.49 -11.62
N LEU A 118 20.80 3.78 -12.61
CA LEU A 118 20.89 3.18 -13.93
C LEU A 118 21.93 3.91 -14.79
N PRO A 119 22.59 3.19 -15.73
CA PRO A 119 23.53 3.84 -16.64
C PRO A 119 22.84 4.91 -17.48
N SER A 120 23.55 6.01 -17.76
CA SER A 120 23.05 7.10 -18.59
C SER A 120 22.70 6.65 -20.01
N GLN A 121 23.27 5.56 -20.47
CA GLN A 121 22.96 4.96 -21.78
C GLN A 121 21.49 4.60 -21.91
N LEU A 122 20.82 4.20 -20.83
CA LEU A 122 19.39 3.90 -20.82
C LEU A 122 18.55 5.15 -21.11
N LYS A 123 18.99 6.31 -20.61
CA LYS A 123 18.33 7.58 -20.93
C LYS A 123 18.34 7.86 -22.43
N GLN A 124 19.48 7.65 -23.07
CA GLN A 124 19.63 7.87 -24.51
C GLN A 124 18.72 6.96 -25.31
N ILE A 125 18.60 5.70 -24.90
CA ILE A 125 17.72 4.72 -25.57
C ILE A 125 16.26 5.16 -25.48
N VAL A 126 15.83 5.66 -24.32
CA VAL A 126 14.47 6.18 -24.13
C VAL A 126 14.22 7.39 -25.01
N MET A 127 15.18 8.30 -25.10
CA MET A 127 15.04 9.50 -25.92
C MET A 127 15.00 9.23 -27.40
N GLU A 128 15.57 8.14 -27.86
CA GLU A 128 15.52 7.72 -29.27
C GLU A 128 14.15 7.12 -29.64
N LYS A 129 13.22 7.03 -28.72
CA LYS A 129 11.87 6.51 -28.93
C LYS A 129 11.82 5.09 -29.46
N ARG A 130 12.83 4.30 -29.20
CA ARG A 130 12.84 2.88 -29.56
C ARG A 130 12.03 2.13 -28.51
N GLY A 131 10.79 1.85 -28.84
CA GLY A 131 9.74 1.52 -27.93
C GLY A 131 9.84 0.25 -27.11
N LEU A 132 10.77 -0.67 -27.34
CA LEU A 132 10.79 -1.90 -26.57
C LEU A 132 12.17 -2.14 -25.99
N ILE A 133 12.33 -1.78 -24.72
CA ILE A 133 13.48 -2.19 -23.95
C ILE A 133 13.02 -3.37 -23.11
N LEU A 134 13.56 -4.52 -23.41
CA LEU A 134 13.30 -5.73 -22.66
C LEU A 134 14.13 -5.69 -21.38
N LEU A 135 13.48 -5.36 -20.27
CA LEU A 135 14.12 -5.48 -18.97
C LEU A 135 14.04 -6.93 -18.53
N VAL A 136 15.08 -7.68 -18.85
CA VAL A 136 15.20 -9.06 -18.42
C VAL A 136 15.90 -9.06 -17.08
N GLY A 137 15.21 -9.48 -16.04
CA GLY A 137 15.78 -9.52 -14.70
C GLY A 137 14.89 -10.29 -13.75
N ALA A 138 15.38 -10.52 -12.54
CA ALA A 138 14.63 -11.21 -11.53
C ALA A 138 13.38 -10.42 -11.17
N THR A 139 12.28 -11.12 -10.97
CA THR A 139 11.01 -10.51 -10.57
C THR A 139 11.18 -9.82 -9.23
N GLY A 140 10.70 -8.58 -9.12
CA GLY A 140 10.78 -7.82 -7.88
C GLY A 140 12.02 -6.95 -7.73
N SER A 141 12.90 -6.88 -8.72
CA SER A 141 14.15 -6.12 -8.65
C SER A 141 14.03 -4.68 -9.17
N GLY A 142 12.92 -4.02 -8.95
CA GLY A 142 12.72 -2.65 -9.42
C GLY A 142 12.41 -2.55 -10.91
N LYS A 143 12.09 -3.64 -11.56
CA LYS A 143 11.81 -3.71 -12.99
C LYS A 143 10.67 -2.78 -13.40
N SER A 144 9.56 -2.82 -12.67
CA SER A 144 8.40 -1.94 -12.93
C SER A 144 8.72 -0.48 -12.70
N THR A 145 9.51 -0.18 -11.67
CA THR A 145 9.95 1.17 -11.36
C THR A 145 10.84 1.72 -12.47
N THR A 146 11.74 0.89 -12.99
CA THR A 146 12.62 1.27 -14.10
C THR A 146 11.81 1.57 -15.36
N LEU A 147 10.83 0.72 -15.70
CA LEU A 147 9.94 0.96 -16.83
C LEU A 147 9.16 2.26 -16.70
N ALA A 148 8.64 2.55 -15.51
CA ALA A 148 7.91 3.79 -15.26
C ALA A 148 8.79 5.01 -15.46
N ALA A 149 10.03 4.98 -14.99
CA ALA A 149 10.99 6.08 -15.16
C ALA A 149 11.36 6.27 -16.63
N MET A 150 11.44 5.20 -17.41
CA MET A 150 11.75 5.26 -18.84
C MET A 150 10.57 5.79 -19.67
N LEU A 151 9.35 5.52 -19.26
CA LEU A 151 8.14 5.96 -19.93
C LEU A 151 7.67 7.35 -19.49
N GLY A 152 8.05 7.75 -18.31
CA GLY A 152 7.72 9.07 -17.78
C GLY A 152 8.70 10.11 -18.22
#